data_82e3bbfe442d6f4608bc5d08aa0f32d5
#
_entry.id   82e3bbfe442d6f4608bc5d08aa0f32d5
#
_cell.length_a   1.000
_cell.length_b   1.000
_cell.length_c   1.000
_cell.angle_alpha   90.00
_cell.angle_beta   90.00
_cell.angle_gamma   90.00
#
_symmetry.space_group_name_H-M   'P 1'
#
loop_
_entity.id
_entity.type
_entity.pdbx_description
1 polymer ?
#
loop_
_entity_poly.entity_id
_entity_poly.type
_entity_poly.pdbx_seq_one_letter_code
_entity_poly.pdbx_strand_id
1 'polypeptide(L)'
;MSETAHGTGAPHVVIVGSGLGGLACGSILARNGYAVTLLEQHHRIGGCLQCFRRNGAKFETGMHFIGSAAPGQTLHRLLRYREVDDSVQLDELSPDGYDVVSMGGREYRFAKGRERFISQMAEYFPHQRENLEQYYSLIEEIAGASPLHSLRLADADR
;
A
#
# COMPACT_ATOMS: atom_id res chain seq x y z
N MET A 1 -20.15 14.74 -32.67
CA MET A 1 -19.41 15.34 -31.53
C MET A 1 -20.46 15.97 -30.66
N SER A 2 -20.92 15.27 -29.62
CA SER A 2 -21.90 15.79 -28.67
C SER A 2 -21.13 16.39 -27.48
N GLU A 3 -21.20 17.72 -27.37
CA GLU A 3 -20.85 18.44 -26.16
C GLU A 3 -21.74 17.96 -25.02
N THR A 4 -21.19 17.17 -24.09
CA THR A 4 -21.86 16.94 -22.82
C THR A 4 -21.70 18.19 -21.98
N ALA A 5 -22.79 18.96 -21.85
CA ALA A 5 -22.90 20.12 -20.99
C ALA A 5 -22.53 19.73 -19.54
N HIS A 6 -21.44 20.21 -19.05
CA HIS A 6 -21.09 20.20 -17.64
C HIS A 6 -21.79 21.36 -16.95
N GLY A 7 -23.02 21.15 -16.60
CA GLY A 7 -23.87 22.10 -15.90
C GLY A 7 -24.00 21.79 -14.42
N THR A 8 -22.94 21.97 -13.66
CA THR A 8 -22.99 22.24 -12.22
C THR A 8 -21.70 22.98 -11.87
N GLY A 9 -21.77 24.06 -11.09
CA GLY A 9 -20.64 24.93 -10.74
C GLY A 9 -19.53 24.30 -9.90
N ALA A 10 -19.30 22.98 -10.01
CA ALA A 10 -18.21 22.27 -9.34
C ALA A 10 -16.87 22.60 -10.00
N PRO A 11 -15.84 22.92 -9.24
CA PRO A 11 -14.49 23.13 -9.76
C PRO A 11 -14.03 21.88 -10.54
N HIS A 12 -13.44 22.09 -11.72
CA HIS A 12 -12.96 21.00 -12.57
C HIS A 12 -11.45 20.85 -12.49
N VAL A 13 -10.99 19.62 -12.26
CA VAL A 13 -9.57 19.27 -12.14
C VAL A 13 -9.21 18.23 -13.19
N VAL A 14 -8.09 18.44 -13.85
CA VAL A 14 -7.51 17.49 -14.79
C VAL A 14 -6.27 16.87 -14.15
N ILE A 15 -6.22 15.53 -14.10
CA ILE A 15 -5.09 14.77 -13.57
C ILE A 15 -4.44 14.02 -14.73
N VAL A 16 -3.11 14.14 -14.86
CA VAL A 16 -2.34 13.42 -15.87
C VAL A 16 -1.63 12.23 -15.24
N GLY A 17 -1.98 11.04 -15.73
CA GLY A 17 -1.46 9.77 -15.23
C GLY A 17 -2.38 9.05 -14.25
N SER A 18 -2.68 7.79 -14.53
CA SER A 18 -3.54 6.91 -13.72
C SER A 18 -2.75 5.91 -12.86
N GLY A 19 -1.53 6.26 -12.46
CA GLY A 19 -0.83 5.53 -11.41
C GLY A 19 -1.52 5.69 -10.06
N LEU A 20 -1.04 5.02 -9.02
CA LEU A 20 -1.64 5.03 -7.67
C LEU A 20 -1.90 6.45 -7.16
N GLY A 21 -0.93 7.36 -7.32
CA GLY A 21 -1.06 8.76 -6.90
C GLY A 21 -2.18 9.50 -7.62
N GLY A 22 -2.25 9.36 -8.95
CA GLY A 22 -3.31 10.00 -9.76
C GLY A 22 -4.70 9.46 -9.43
N LEU A 23 -4.84 8.15 -9.28
CA LEU A 23 -6.09 7.50 -8.88
C LEU A 23 -6.53 7.91 -7.47
N ALA A 24 -5.61 7.93 -6.51
CA ALA A 24 -5.90 8.35 -5.14
C ALA A 24 -6.32 9.83 -5.08
N CYS A 25 -5.54 10.71 -5.73
CA CYS A 25 -5.83 12.14 -5.80
C CYS A 25 -7.19 12.41 -6.44
N GLY A 26 -7.43 11.83 -7.62
CA GLY A 26 -8.69 12.01 -8.33
C GLY A 26 -9.90 11.53 -7.54
N SER A 27 -9.74 10.40 -6.89
CA SER A 27 -10.75 9.81 -6.04
C SER A 27 -11.05 10.69 -4.81
N ILE A 28 -10.05 11.27 -4.16
CA ILE A 28 -10.23 12.20 -3.03
C ILE A 28 -10.90 13.48 -3.49
N LEU A 29 -10.46 14.07 -4.59
CA LEU A 29 -11.07 15.30 -5.14
C LEU A 29 -12.52 15.10 -5.55
N ALA A 30 -12.83 14.00 -6.23
CA ALA A 30 -14.22 13.67 -6.61
C ALA A 30 -15.13 13.54 -5.39
N ARG A 31 -14.64 12.91 -4.31
CA ARG A 31 -15.37 12.79 -3.04
C ARG A 31 -15.60 14.15 -2.37
N ASN A 32 -14.73 15.12 -2.63
CA ASN A 32 -14.85 16.50 -2.12
C ASN A 32 -15.57 17.45 -3.11
N GLY A 33 -16.33 16.91 -4.05
CA GLY A 33 -17.21 17.70 -4.92
C GLY A 33 -16.55 18.30 -6.16
N TYR A 34 -15.33 17.90 -6.49
CA TYR A 34 -14.68 18.32 -7.72
C TYR A 34 -15.11 17.45 -8.91
N ALA A 35 -15.31 18.05 -10.07
CA ALA A 35 -15.37 17.33 -11.33
C ALA A 35 -13.95 16.94 -11.73
N VAL A 36 -13.68 15.64 -11.91
CA VAL A 36 -12.31 15.15 -12.17
C VAL A 36 -12.24 14.48 -13.54
N THR A 37 -11.28 14.91 -14.35
CA THR A 37 -10.87 14.22 -15.57
C THR A 37 -9.49 13.63 -15.38
N LEU A 38 -9.34 12.32 -15.58
CA LEU A 38 -8.05 11.64 -15.50
C LEU A 38 -7.62 11.22 -16.91
N LEU A 39 -6.44 11.67 -17.31
CA LEU A 39 -5.84 11.37 -18.60
C LEU A 39 -4.74 10.30 -18.44
N GLU A 40 -4.81 9.25 -19.23
CA GLU A 40 -3.84 8.14 -19.23
C GLU A 40 -3.37 7.86 -20.66
N GLN A 41 -2.06 7.77 -20.85
CA GLN A 41 -1.47 7.47 -22.17
C GLN A 41 -1.50 5.98 -22.50
N HIS A 42 -1.53 5.11 -21.47
CA HIS A 42 -1.53 3.67 -21.64
C HIS A 42 -2.96 3.15 -21.80
N HIS A 43 -3.14 2.05 -22.49
CA HIS A 43 -4.46 1.42 -22.69
C HIS A 43 -5.05 0.80 -21.41
N ARG A 44 -4.28 0.75 -20.32
CA ARG A 44 -4.70 0.28 -18.99
C ARG A 44 -4.35 1.32 -17.94
N ILE A 45 -5.26 1.51 -17.01
CA ILE A 45 -5.02 2.32 -15.82
C ILE A 45 -4.19 1.55 -14.77
N GLY A 46 -3.61 2.26 -13.78
CA GLY A 46 -2.96 1.66 -12.61
C GLY A 46 -1.44 1.88 -12.55
N GLY A 47 -0.79 2.30 -13.64
CA GLY A 47 0.66 2.51 -13.65
C GLY A 47 1.42 1.24 -13.26
N CYS A 48 2.30 1.31 -12.26
CA CYS A 48 3.04 0.15 -11.73
C CYS A 48 2.17 -0.90 -11.02
N LEU A 49 0.90 -0.62 -10.76
CA LEU A 49 -0.05 -1.59 -10.20
C LEU A 49 -0.80 -2.39 -11.26
N GLN A 50 -0.47 -2.21 -12.52
CA GLN A 50 -1.07 -2.97 -13.61
C GLN A 50 -0.72 -4.45 -13.50
N CYS A 51 -1.64 -5.27 -14.01
CA CYS A 51 -1.42 -6.70 -14.15
C CYS A 51 -1.42 -7.06 -15.63
N PHE A 52 -0.69 -8.09 -16.01
CA PHE A 52 -0.77 -8.67 -17.34
C PHE A 52 -1.14 -10.15 -17.29
N ARG A 53 -1.62 -10.69 -18.40
CA ARG A 53 -1.90 -12.11 -18.52
C ARG A 53 -0.99 -12.74 -19.57
N ARG A 54 -0.46 -13.92 -19.25
CA ARG A 54 0.31 -14.73 -20.17
C ARG A 54 -0.02 -16.21 -19.94
N ASN A 55 -0.35 -16.92 -21.01
CA ASN A 55 -0.71 -18.34 -20.96
C ASN A 55 -1.80 -18.66 -19.91
N GLY A 56 -2.82 -17.81 -19.80
CA GLY A 56 -3.91 -17.98 -18.83
C GLY A 56 -3.61 -17.52 -17.40
N ALA A 57 -2.35 -17.36 -17.01
CA ALA A 57 -1.96 -16.85 -15.70
C ALA A 57 -1.95 -15.31 -15.65
N LYS A 58 -2.31 -14.75 -14.50
CA LYS A 58 -2.23 -13.33 -14.20
C LYS A 58 -0.93 -13.05 -13.44
N PHE A 59 -0.24 -12.00 -13.84
CA PHE A 59 1.00 -11.55 -13.24
C PHE A 59 0.87 -10.09 -12.80
N GLU A 60 1.41 -9.79 -11.63
CA GLU A 60 1.58 -8.44 -11.13
C GLU A 60 2.88 -7.82 -11.68
N THR A 61 2.89 -6.51 -11.94
CA THR A 61 4.09 -5.85 -12.50
C THR A 61 4.99 -5.24 -11.44
N GLY A 62 4.47 -4.79 -10.31
CA GLY A 62 5.29 -4.06 -9.35
C GLY A 62 4.88 -4.20 -7.89
N MET A 63 3.76 -4.85 -7.58
CA MET A 63 3.31 -5.05 -6.21
C MET A 63 3.03 -6.54 -5.96
N HIS A 64 3.73 -7.13 -5.02
CA HIS A 64 3.60 -8.55 -4.68
C HIS A 64 2.86 -8.75 -3.37
N PHE A 65 3.09 -7.87 -2.39
CA PHE A 65 2.37 -7.81 -1.13
C PHE A 65 2.29 -6.36 -0.62
N ILE A 66 1.42 -6.12 0.35
CA ILE A 66 1.22 -4.82 0.96
C ILE A 66 1.31 -4.93 2.48
N GLY A 67 1.74 -3.85 3.10
CA GLY A 67 1.75 -3.71 4.56
C GLY A 67 0.65 -2.77 5.07
N SER A 68 0.51 -2.70 6.37
CA SER A 68 -0.38 -1.75 7.07
C SER A 68 -1.86 -1.85 6.69
N ALA A 69 -2.33 -3.06 6.33
CA ALA A 69 -3.70 -3.33 5.91
C ALA A 69 -4.58 -3.97 7.00
N ALA A 70 -4.02 -4.34 8.14
CA ALA A 70 -4.81 -4.84 9.27
C ALA A 70 -5.71 -3.74 9.86
N PRO A 71 -6.83 -4.10 10.52
CA PRO A 71 -7.75 -3.13 11.13
C PRO A 71 -7.04 -2.05 11.94
N GLY A 72 -7.39 -0.78 11.69
CA GLY A 72 -6.80 0.38 12.36
C GLY A 72 -5.43 0.82 11.82
N GLN A 73 -4.80 0.10 10.92
CA GLN A 73 -3.55 0.49 10.30
C GLN A 73 -3.76 1.47 9.13
N THR A 74 -2.68 2.13 8.69
CA THR A 74 -2.74 3.25 7.74
C THR A 74 -3.45 2.91 6.44
N LEU A 75 -3.08 1.80 5.78
CA LEU A 75 -3.71 1.42 4.51
C LEU A 75 -5.19 1.05 4.69
N HIS A 76 -5.52 0.29 5.75
CA HIS A 76 -6.91 -0.03 6.06
C HIS A 76 -7.76 1.24 6.24
N ARG A 77 -7.25 2.26 6.95
CA ARG A 77 -7.95 3.54 7.13
C ARG A 77 -8.14 4.29 5.81
N LEU A 78 -7.13 4.27 4.94
CA LEU A 78 -7.24 4.87 3.61
C LEU A 78 -8.27 4.14 2.73
N LEU A 79 -8.31 2.82 2.76
CA LEU A 79 -9.31 2.02 2.04
C LEU A 79 -10.72 2.32 2.56
N ARG A 80 -10.91 2.36 3.88
CA ARG A 80 -12.18 2.76 4.50
C ARG A 80 -12.60 4.18 4.13
N TYR A 81 -11.70 5.15 4.22
CA TYR A 81 -11.96 6.53 3.79
C TYR A 81 -12.42 6.58 2.33
N ARG A 82 -11.92 5.66 1.51
CA ARG A 82 -12.30 5.53 0.10
C ARG A 82 -13.55 4.68 -0.14
N GLU A 83 -14.10 4.04 0.91
CA GLU A 83 -15.25 3.13 0.81
C GLU A 83 -15.00 1.97 -0.19
N VAL A 84 -13.75 1.49 -0.22
CA VAL A 84 -13.33 0.36 -1.08
C VAL A 84 -12.81 -0.84 -0.28
N ASP A 85 -12.77 -0.76 1.04
CA ASP A 85 -12.32 -1.84 1.92
C ASP A 85 -13.12 -3.13 1.72
N ASP A 86 -14.44 -3.06 1.58
CA ASP A 86 -15.30 -4.22 1.30
C ASP A 86 -15.14 -4.77 -0.12
N SER A 87 -14.53 -4.00 -1.03
CA SER A 87 -14.32 -4.38 -2.43
C SER A 87 -12.96 -5.03 -2.68
N VAL A 88 -12.06 -4.99 -1.69
CA VAL A 88 -10.70 -5.52 -1.78
C VAL A 88 -10.54 -6.70 -0.85
N GLN A 89 -10.47 -7.90 -1.43
CA GLN A 89 -10.13 -9.09 -0.66
C GLN A 89 -8.62 -9.10 -0.41
N LEU A 90 -8.23 -9.13 0.86
CA LEU A 90 -6.84 -9.23 1.29
C LEU A 90 -6.65 -10.54 2.06
N ASP A 91 -5.67 -11.32 1.63
CA ASP A 91 -5.25 -12.54 2.31
C ASP A 91 -4.02 -12.25 3.16
N GLU A 92 -4.06 -12.62 4.43
CA GLU A 92 -2.94 -12.41 5.34
C GLU A 92 -1.83 -13.44 5.06
N LEU A 93 -0.62 -12.93 4.84
CA LEU A 93 0.56 -13.78 4.68
C LEU A 93 0.96 -14.42 6.02
N SER A 94 1.69 -15.54 5.95
CA SER A 94 2.15 -16.28 7.12
C SER A 94 2.86 -15.37 8.14
N PRO A 95 2.46 -15.39 9.42
CA PRO A 95 3.13 -14.58 10.43
C PRO A 95 4.58 -15.02 10.72
N ASP A 96 4.92 -16.27 10.41
CA ASP A 96 6.23 -16.84 10.69
C ASP A 96 7.18 -16.84 9.47
N GLY A 97 6.73 -16.26 8.37
CA GLY A 97 7.51 -16.18 7.13
C GLY A 97 6.69 -15.55 6.01
N TYR A 98 6.38 -14.26 6.13
CA TYR A 98 5.66 -13.53 5.07
C TYR A 98 6.53 -13.32 3.83
N ASP A 99 7.83 -13.36 4.00
CA ASP A 99 8.83 -13.35 2.93
C ASP A 99 9.93 -14.35 3.23
N VAL A 100 10.54 -14.91 2.20
CA VAL A 100 11.60 -15.90 2.32
C VAL A 100 12.72 -15.56 1.34
N VAL A 101 13.89 -15.27 1.87
CA VAL A 101 15.08 -15.03 1.06
C VAL A 101 15.92 -16.30 1.02
N SER A 102 16.16 -16.83 -0.19
CA SER A 102 17.04 -17.96 -0.41
C SER A 102 18.42 -17.46 -0.88
N MET A 103 19.45 -17.70 -0.10
CA MET A 103 20.80 -17.25 -0.39
C MET A 103 21.83 -18.29 0.08
N GLY A 104 22.76 -18.66 -0.79
CA GLY A 104 23.81 -19.59 -0.44
C GLY A 104 23.33 -20.99 -0.05
N GLY A 105 22.17 -21.44 -0.59
CA GLY A 105 21.55 -22.73 -0.25
C GLY A 105 20.83 -22.76 1.11
N ARG A 106 20.66 -21.60 1.75
CA ARG A 106 19.95 -21.44 3.01
C ARG A 106 18.76 -20.51 2.82
N GLU A 107 17.65 -20.81 3.49
CA GLU A 107 16.46 -19.94 3.55
C GLU A 107 16.47 -19.10 4.83
N TYR A 108 16.13 -17.83 4.66
CA TYR A 108 15.93 -16.85 5.73
C TYR A 108 14.48 -16.40 5.67
N ARG A 109 13.72 -16.73 6.68
CA ARG A 109 12.31 -16.40 6.78
C ARG A 109 12.14 -15.10 7.55
N PHE A 110 11.29 -14.20 7.07
CA PHE A 110 10.98 -12.93 7.72
C PHE A 110 9.63 -13.05 8.42
N ALA A 111 9.68 -13.11 9.74
CA ALA A 111 8.47 -13.16 10.55
C ALA A 111 7.81 -11.77 10.66
N LYS A 112 6.50 -11.78 10.83
CA LYS A 112 5.68 -10.57 10.99
C LYS A 112 5.77 -10.03 12.42
N GLY A 113 6.05 -8.73 12.53
CA GLY A 113 6.12 -8.01 13.80
C GLY A 113 7.52 -8.04 14.43
N ARG A 114 7.78 -6.99 15.25
CA ARG A 114 9.10 -6.70 15.83
C ARG A 114 9.72 -7.91 16.54
N GLU A 115 9.04 -8.40 17.56
CA GLU A 115 9.59 -9.44 18.44
C GLU A 115 9.87 -10.75 17.71
N ARG A 116 8.94 -11.17 16.85
CA ARG A 116 9.12 -12.40 16.06
C ARG A 116 10.24 -12.25 15.04
N PHE A 117 10.30 -11.11 14.37
CA PHE A 117 11.38 -10.84 13.41
C PHE A 117 12.76 -10.88 14.08
N ILE A 118 12.92 -10.15 15.20
CA ILE A 118 14.19 -10.10 15.94
C ILE A 118 14.56 -11.49 16.44
N SER A 119 13.62 -12.23 17.01
CA SER A 119 13.89 -13.58 17.52
C SER A 119 14.30 -14.52 16.41
N GLN A 120 13.61 -14.53 15.29
CA GLN A 120 13.89 -15.39 14.15
C GLN A 120 15.23 -15.01 13.46
N MET A 121 15.51 -13.72 13.29
CA MET A 121 16.80 -13.28 12.75
C MET A 121 17.95 -13.60 13.69
N ALA A 122 17.75 -13.53 15.00
CA ALA A 122 18.78 -13.90 15.98
C ALA A 122 19.09 -15.40 15.98
N GLU A 123 18.18 -16.27 15.54
CA GLU A 123 18.50 -17.70 15.30
C GLU A 123 19.49 -17.88 14.14
N TYR A 124 19.34 -17.07 13.09
CA TYR A 124 20.29 -17.09 11.98
C TYR A 124 21.59 -16.36 12.29
N PHE A 125 21.54 -15.30 13.10
CA PHE A 125 22.64 -14.39 13.42
C PHE A 125 22.71 -14.14 14.93
N PRO A 126 23.16 -15.11 15.76
CA PRO A 126 23.06 -15.03 17.23
C PRO A 126 23.77 -13.82 17.86
N HIS A 127 24.86 -13.35 17.24
CA HIS A 127 25.64 -12.21 17.75
C HIS A 127 25.09 -10.83 17.30
N GLN A 128 23.97 -10.80 16.59
CA GLN A 128 23.41 -9.58 16.00
C GLN A 128 22.11 -9.12 16.67
N ARG A 129 21.66 -9.78 17.73
CA ARG A 129 20.37 -9.46 18.36
C ARG A 129 20.25 -7.98 18.75
N GLU A 130 21.27 -7.43 19.41
CA GLU A 130 21.28 -6.04 19.83
C GLU A 130 21.21 -5.07 18.62
N ASN A 131 21.95 -5.36 17.57
CA ASN A 131 21.91 -4.58 16.33
C ASN A 131 20.52 -4.67 15.64
N LEU A 132 19.87 -5.82 15.69
CA LEU A 132 18.51 -5.98 15.17
C LEU A 132 17.48 -5.18 15.98
N GLU A 133 17.63 -5.11 17.30
CA GLU A 133 16.78 -4.29 18.18
C GLU A 133 16.98 -2.80 17.90
N GLN A 134 18.21 -2.35 17.74
CA GLN A 134 18.53 -0.96 17.36
C GLN A 134 17.99 -0.61 15.96
N TYR A 135 18.17 -1.49 14.99
CA TYR A 135 17.64 -1.33 13.64
C TYR A 135 16.11 -1.15 13.64
N TYR A 136 15.40 -2.00 14.38
CA TYR A 136 13.94 -1.91 14.47
C TYR A 136 13.48 -0.64 15.17
N SER A 137 14.18 -0.20 16.23
CA SER A 137 13.90 1.05 16.92
C SER A 137 14.08 2.25 16.00
N LEU A 138 15.12 2.25 15.16
CA LEU A 138 15.34 3.30 14.16
C LEU A 138 14.23 3.32 13.09
N ILE A 139 13.77 2.15 12.62
CA ILE A 139 12.62 2.07 11.70
C ILE A 139 11.37 2.69 12.33
N GLU A 140 11.09 2.40 13.59
CA GLU A 140 9.91 2.93 14.30
C GLU A 140 10.02 4.44 14.50
N GLU A 141 11.19 4.97 14.82
CA GLU A 141 11.46 6.40 14.94
C GLU A 141 11.21 7.12 13.60
N ILE A 142 11.80 6.61 12.51
CA ILE A 142 11.62 7.19 11.17
C ILE A 142 10.16 7.11 10.73
N ALA A 143 9.52 5.98 10.95
CA ALA A 143 8.10 5.81 10.64
C ALA A 143 7.22 6.78 11.45
N GLY A 144 7.53 6.97 12.73
CA GLY A 144 6.84 7.91 13.62
C GLY A 144 6.93 9.36 13.19
N ALA A 145 8.03 9.76 12.53
CA ALA A 145 8.20 11.08 11.95
C ALA A 145 7.39 11.31 10.67
N SER A 146 6.85 10.26 10.05
CA SER A 146 6.04 10.37 8.83
C SER A 146 4.61 10.84 9.16
N PRO A 147 4.07 11.87 8.44
CA PRO A 147 2.67 12.27 8.58
C PRO A 147 1.68 11.14 8.31
N LEU A 148 2.01 10.19 7.44
CA LEU A 148 1.19 9.02 7.18
C LEU A 148 1.13 8.06 8.36
N HIS A 149 2.15 8.02 9.20
CA HIS A 149 2.15 7.20 10.41
C HIS A 149 1.14 7.74 11.44
N SER A 150 0.98 9.06 11.53
CA SER A 150 0.01 9.69 12.44
C SER A 150 -1.45 9.34 12.11
N LEU A 151 -1.76 8.92 10.89
CA LEU A 151 -3.07 8.37 10.54
C LEU A 151 -3.42 7.10 11.33
N ARG A 152 -2.43 6.42 11.90
CA ARG A 152 -2.68 5.28 12.81
C ARG A 152 -3.30 5.72 14.13
N LEU A 153 -3.05 6.96 14.53
CA LEU A 153 -3.49 7.54 15.82
C LEU A 153 -4.74 8.42 15.66
N ALA A 154 -5.13 8.76 14.43
CA ALA A 154 -6.33 9.54 14.19
C ALA A 154 -7.57 8.68 14.47
N ASP A 155 -8.48 9.19 15.31
CA ASP A 155 -9.74 8.52 15.60
C ASP A 155 -10.55 8.29 14.33
N ALA A 156 -11.08 7.07 14.21
CA ALA A 156 -11.81 6.63 13.03
C ALA A 156 -13.22 7.25 12.91
N ASP A 157 -13.60 8.14 13.82
CA ASP A 157 -14.96 8.65 14.01
C ASP A 157 -15.17 10.08 13.49
N ARG A 158 -14.45 10.49 12.45
CA ARG A 158 -14.76 11.75 11.76
C ARG A 158 -14.94 11.56 10.27
#